data_3803fb4df482b238e698ab8502a7578c
#
_entry.id   3803fb4df482b238e698ab8502a7578c
#
_cell.length_a   1.000
_cell.length_b   1.000
_cell.length_c   1.000
_cell.angle_alpha   90.00
_cell.angle_beta   90.00
_cell.angle_gamma   90.00
#
_symmetry.space_group_name_H-M   'P 1'
#
loop_
_entity.id
_entity.type
_entity.pdbx_description
1 polymer ?
#
loop_
_entity_poly.entity_id
_entity_poly.type
_entity_poly.pdbx_seq_one_letter_code
_entity_poly.pdbx_strand_id
1 'polypeptide(L)'
;RSPETILQYARQDIAFLLSKDVKCIMAACGTVSSIYPAAEAAKLPVPYLGVVDAAAREAAFVTRNRRIGVIGTAATIRSRSYEKLLRQLVPGVEITAQACPLFVPLVEAGYVDHSEETKQQVTKLVIAQYLTEVRNAGVDTLILGCTHYPLLKTMIGEFMGQSVTLVDPAKTAAHHLE
;
A
#
# COMPACT_ATOMS: atom_id res chain seq x y z
N ARG A 1 -8.47 -11.90 9.00
CA ARG A 1 -7.62 -12.99 9.56
C ARG A 1 -6.72 -12.40 10.64
N SER A 2 -6.28 -13.22 11.60
CA SER A 2 -5.37 -12.78 12.64
C SER A 2 -3.94 -12.57 12.08
N PRO A 3 -3.08 -11.74 12.72
CA PRO A 3 -1.69 -11.59 12.32
C PRO A 3 -0.93 -12.92 12.32
N GLU A 4 -1.18 -13.81 13.28
CA GLU A 4 -0.55 -15.14 13.39
C GLU A 4 -0.85 -16.00 12.16
N THR A 5 -2.12 -16.03 11.72
CA THR A 5 -2.54 -16.79 10.52
C THR A 5 -1.84 -16.25 9.27
N ILE A 6 -1.73 -14.92 9.13
CA ILE A 6 -1.06 -14.29 7.98
C ILE A 6 0.43 -14.62 8.00
N LEU A 7 1.09 -14.55 9.16
CA LEU A 7 2.50 -14.92 9.30
C LEU A 7 2.76 -16.39 8.99
N GLN A 8 1.86 -17.27 9.40
CA GLN A 8 1.97 -18.70 9.08
C GLN A 8 1.93 -18.94 7.57
N TYR A 9 1.00 -18.31 6.86
CA TYR A 9 0.93 -18.41 5.40
C TYR A 9 2.18 -17.81 4.73
N ALA A 10 2.60 -16.63 5.14
CA ALA A 10 3.81 -16.01 4.60
C ALA A 10 5.05 -16.91 4.77
N ARG A 11 5.21 -17.57 5.92
CA ARG A 11 6.31 -18.52 6.15
C ARG A 11 6.21 -19.76 5.25
N GLN A 12 5.00 -20.28 5.01
CA GLN A 12 4.77 -21.41 4.09
C GLN A 12 5.11 -21.02 2.65
N ASP A 13 4.64 -19.85 2.21
CA ASP A 13 4.90 -19.34 0.87
C ASP A 13 6.41 -19.09 0.65
N ILE A 14 7.10 -18.50 1.63
CA ILE A 14 8.55 -18.28 1.60
C ILE A 14 9.31 -19.61 1.52
N ALA A 15 8.95 -20.59 2.35
CA ALA A 15 9.57 -21.91 2.33
C ALA A 15 9.37 -22.61 0.98
N PHE A 16 8.18 -22.49 0.39
CA PHE A 16 7.92 -23.00 -0.96
C PHE A 16 8.77 -22.31 -2.01
N LEU A 17 8.85 -20.98 -1.99
CA LEU A 17 9.68 -20.23 -2.95
C LEU A 17 11.17 -20.60 -2.83
N LEU A 18 11.68 -20.72 -1.62
CA LEU A 18 13.08 -21.13 -1.38
C LEU A 18 13.36 -22.54 -1.94
N SER A 19 12.37 -23.45 -1.95
CA SER A 19 12.49 -24.76 -2.58
C SER A 19 12.58 -24.73 -4.11
N LYS A 20 12.36 -23.56 -4.73
CA LYS A 20 12.40 -23.33 -6.20
C LYS A 20 13.67 -22.60 -6.66
N ASP A 21 14.67 -22.50 -5.81
CA ASP A 21 15.95 -21.86 -6.13
C ASP A 21 15.81 -20.42 -6.62
N VAL A 22 14.93 -19.64 -6.00
CA VAL A 22 14.69 -18.24 -6.34
C VAL A 22 15.86 -17.36 -5.92
N LYS A 23 16.13 -16.29 -6.65
CA LYS A 23 17.23 -15.35 -6.37
C LYS A 23 16.84 -14.27 -5.37
N CYS A 24 15.56 -13.95 -5.23
CA CYS A 24 15.02 -13.01 -4.26
C CYS A 24 13.54 -13.32 -3.99
N ILE A 25 13.02 -12.78 -2.90
CA ILE A 25 11.59 -12.88 -2.53
C ILE A 25 11.05 -11.47 -2.38
N MET A 26 9.93 -11.18 -3.04
CA MET A 26 9.20 -9.94 -2.88
C MET A 26 7.86 -10.17 -2.21
N ALA A 27 7.61 -9.53 -1.07
CA ALA A 27 6.29 -9.45 -0.46
C ALA A 27 5.50 -8.31 -1.11
N ALA A 28 4.80 -8.62 -2.21
CA ALA A 28 3.99 -7.66 -2.96
C ALA A 28 2.70 -7.25 -2.22
N CYS A 29 2.26 -8.04 -1.25
CA CYS A 29 1.08 -7.74 -0.43
C CYS A 29 1.42 -6.74 0.68
N GLY A 30 0.74 -5.58 0.71
CA GLY A 30 0.92 -4.56 1.76
C GLY A 30 0.69 -5.11 3.17
N THR A 31 -0.27 -6.02 3.36
CA THR A 31 -0.53 -6.64 4.67
C THR A 31 0.62 -7.54 5.12
N VAL A 32 1.12 -8.43 4.25
CA VAL A 32 2.26 -9.31 4.55
C VAL A 32 3.52 -8.48 4.80
N SER A 33 3.83 -7.54 3.91
CA SER A 33 4.97 -6.63 4.03
C SER A 33 4.93 -5.79 5.32
N SER A 34 3.74 -5.47 5.81
CA SER A 34 3.55 -4.70 7.05
C SER A 34 3.81 -5.49 8.33
N ILE A 35 3.62 -6.81 8.32
CA ILE A 35 3.63 -7.64 9.54
C ILE A 35 4.73 -8.70 9.56
N TYR A 36 5.34 -9.05 8.42
CA TYR A 36 6.43 -10.01 8.38
C TYR A 36 7.67 -9.44 9.10
N PRO A 37 8.22 -10.16 10.12
CA PRO A 37 9.25 -9.59 10.96
C PRO A 37 10.56 -9.36 10.21
N ALA A 38 11.12 -8.15 10.31
CA ALA A 38 12.42 -7.82 9.71
C ALA A 38 13.55 -8.75 10.17
N ALA A 39 13.51 -9.21 11.42
CA ALA A 39 14.49 -10.17 11.97
C ALA A 39 14.39 -11.56 11.32
N GLU A 40 13.22 -11.98 10.84
CA GLU A 40 13.06 -13.21 10.06
C GLU A 40 13.51 -12.99 8.61
N ALA A 41 13.13 -11.86 8.01
CA ALA A 41 13.54 -11.49 6.66
C ALA A 41 15.07 -11.44 6.52
N ALA A 42 15.78 -10.89 7.50
CA ALA A 42 17.24 -10.80 7.53
C ALA A 42 17.96 -12.16 7.63
N LYS A 43 17.25 -13.22 8.01
CA LYS A 43 17.82 -14.59 8.12
C LYS A 43 17.59 -15.43 6.87
N LEU A 44 16.85 -14.92 5.89
CA LEU A 44 16.61 -15.64 4.64
C LEU A 44 17.91 -15.75 3.83
N PRO A 45 18.12 -16.86 3.11
CA PRO A 45 19.33 -17.07 2.30
C PRO A 45 19.35 -16.22 1.02
N VAL A 46 18.25 -15.55 0.71
CA VAL A 46 18.10 -14.66 -0.46
C VAL A 46 17.55 -13.30 0.00
N PRO A 47 17.79 -12.22 -0.76
CA PRO A 47 17.21 -10.91 -0.46
C PRO A 47 15.70 -10.97 -0.34
N TYR A 48 15.16 -10.24 0.65
CA TYR A 48 13.73 -10.07 0.87
C TYR A 48 13.37 -8.59 0.72
N LEU A 49 12.39 -8.31 -0.13
CA LEU A 49 11.90 -6.97 -0.42
C LEU A 49 10.43 -6.85 -0.02
N GLY A 50 10.10 -5.85 0.78
CA GLY A 50 8.73 -5.52 1.15
C GLY A 50 8.27 -4.25 0.43
N VAL A 51 7.06 -4.28 -0.13
CA VAL A 51 6.49 -3.11 -0.82
C VAL A 51 6.26 -1.90 0.09
N VAL A 52 6.16 -2.12 1.40
CA VAL A 52 5.94 -1.03 2.38
C VAL A 52 7.16 -0.12 2.48
N ASP A 53 8.37 -0.68 2.56
CA ASP A 53 9.60 0.11 2.65
C ASP A 53 9.83 0.92 1.36
N ALA A 54 9.71 0.28 0.20
CA ALA A 54 9.85 0.95 -1.09
C ALA A 54 8.88 2.13 -1.23
N ALA A 55 7.60 1.91 -0.94
CA ALA A 55 6.59 2.97 -1.04
C ALA A 55 6.79 4.10 -0.02
N ALA A 56 7.23 3.79 1.20
CA ALA A 56 7.52 4.82 2.21
C ALA A 56 8.70 5.71 1.79
N ARG A 57 9.76 5.14 1.21
CA ARG A 57 10.90 5.88 0.66
C ARG A 57 10.48 6.77 -0.51
N GLU A 58 9.71 6.25 -1.45
CA GLU A 58 9.20 7.04 -2.58
C GLU A 58 8.33 8.19 -2.09
N ALA A 59 7.39 7.93 -1.17
CA ALA A 59 6.55 8.98 -0.60
C ALA A 59 7.37 10.05 0.13
N ALA A 60 8.42 9.66 0.85
CA ALA A 60 9.34 10.58 1.51
C ALA A 60 10.12 11.44 0.51
N PHE A 61 10.44 10.89 -0.66
CA PHE A 61 11.16 11.59 -1.72
C PHE A 61 10.28 12.61 -2.46
N VAL A 62 9.01 12.23 -2.74
CA VAL A 62 8.13 13.07 -3.58
C VAL A 62 7.33 14.11 -2.81
N THR A 63 7.12 13.94 -1.50
CA THR A 63 6.36 14.91 -0.70
C THR A 63 7.06 16.26 -0.62
N ARG A 64 6.30 17.33 -0.72
CA ARG A 64 6.78 18.72 -0.64
C ARG A 64 6.33 19.44 0.63
N ASN A 65 5.10 19.10 1.11
CA ASN A 65 4.53 19.74 2.28
C ASN A 65 4.59 18.87 3.55
N ARG A 66 5.15 17.65 3.46
CA ARG A 66 5.25 16.65 4.54
C ARG A 66 3.90 16.18 5.08
N ARG A 67 2.83 16.29 4.30
CA ARG A 67 1.51 15.74 4.60
C ARG A 67 1.26 14.55 3.69
N ILE A 68 1.33 13.36 4.26
CA ILE A 68 1.25 12.10 3.51
C ILE A 68 0.00 11.33 3.93
N GLY A 69 -0.82 10.98 2.93
CA GLY A 69 -1.93 10.05 3.09
C GLY A 69 -1.46 8.61 2.91
N VAL A 70 -2.03 7.71 3.69
CA VAL A 70 -1.83 6.27 3.53
C VAL A 70 -3.18 5.59 3.52
N ILE A 71 -3.53 4.94 2.43
CA ILE A 71 -4.73 4.09 2.36
C ILE A 71 -4.33 2.63 2.28
N GLY A 72 -5.13 1.75 2.90
CA GLY A 72 -4.80 0.34 2.95
C GLY A 72 -5.92 -0.52 3.52
N THR A 73 -5.66 -1.81 3.62
CA THR A 73 -6.55 -2.71 4.37
C THR A 73 -6.54 -2.36 5.85
N ALA A 74 -7.58 -2.76 6.57
CA ALA A 74 -7.63 -2.55 8.03
C ALA A 74 -6.41 -3.15 8.75
N ALA A 75 -5.86 -4.27 8.28
CA ALA A 75 -4.67 -4.89 8.85
C ALA A 75 -3.41 -4.03 8.60
N THR A 76 -3.21 -3.53 7.37
CA THR A 76 -2.10 -2.63 7.02
C THR A 76 -2.13 -1.37 7.87
N ILE A 77 -3.29 -0.72 7.99
CA ILE A 77 -3.42 0.51 8.77
C ILE A 77 -3.19 0.25 10.27
N ARG A 78 -3.77 -0.82 10.83
CA ARG A 78 -3.54 -1.19 12.25
C ARG A 78 -2.09 -1.52 12.56
N SER A 79 -1.31 -2.04 11.61
CA SER A 79 0.12 -2.34 11.82
C SER A 79 0.96 -1.09 12.07
N ARG A 80 0.52 0.06 11.59
CA ARG A 80 1.23 1.35 11.62
C ARG A 80 2.64 1.30 10.99
N SER A 81 2.90 0.31 10.12
CA SER A 81 4.23 0.12 9.50
C SER A 81 4.63 1.32 8.64
N TYR A 82 3.72 1.84 7.81
CA TYR A 82 3.96 3.05 7.05
C TYR A 82 4.24 4.26 7.94
N GLU A 83 3.43 4.46 8.99
CA GLU A 83 3.62 5.58 9.90
C GLU A 83 5.00 5.55 10.57
N LYS A 84 5.43 4.37 11.05
CA LYS A 84 6.74 4.20 11.69
C LYS A 84 7.88 4.56 10.74
N LEU A 85 7.85 4.04 9.51
CA LEU A 85 8.87 4.31 8.49
C LEU A 85 8.87 5.77 8.05
N LEU A 86 7.70 6.34 7.76
CA LEU A 86 7.59 7.74 7.31
C LEU A 86 8.08 8.72 8.37
N ARG A 87 7.82 8.47 9.67
CA ARG A 87 8.34 9.31 10.77
C ARG A 87 9.86 9.25 10.88
N GLN A 88 10.48 8.12 10.50
CA GLN A 88 11.94 8.00 10.46
C GLN A 88 12.54 8.70 9.25
N LEU A 89 11.86 8.65 8.10
CA LEU A 89 12.35 9.20 6.83
C LEU A 89 12.11 10.70 6.68
N VAL A 90 11.01 11.22 7.25
CA VAL A 90 10.58 12.61 7.08
C VAL A 90 10.33 13.25 8.46
N PRO A 91 11.31 13.96 9.02
CA PRO A 91 11.11 14.69 10.28
C PRO A 91 9.94 15.67 10.19
N GLY A 92 9.04 15.61 11.17
CA GLY A 92 7.86 16.47 11.24
C GLY A 92 6.73 16.11 10.26
N VAL A 93 6.72 14.90 9.70
CA VAL A 93 5.65 14.44 8.81
C VAL A 93 4.30 14.36 9.53
N GLU A 94 3.28 14.88 8.88
CA GLU A 94 1.87 14.68 9.23
C GLU A 94 1.32 13.54 8.38
N ILE A 95 0.75 12.52 9.04
CA ILE A 95 0.28 11.31 8.35
C ILE A 95 -1.21 11.13 8.60
N THR A 96 -1.98 11.03 7.52
CA THR A 96 -3.40 10.68 7.56
C THR A 96 -3.59 9.27 7.02
N ALA A 97 -3.88 8.32 7.91
CA ALA A 97 -4.03 6.91 7.57
C ALA A 97 -5.51 6.51 7.56
N GLN A 98 -5.97 5.92 6.45
CA GLN A 98 -7.37 5.53 6.26
C GLN A 98 -7.49 4.08 5.78
N ALA A 99 -8.24 3.28 6.53
CA ALA A 99 -8.63 1.94 6.10
C ALA A 99 -9.78 2.02 5.08
N CYS A 100 -9.65 1.33 3.96
CA CYS A 100 -10.64 1.31 2.88
C CYS A 100 -11.13 -0.13 2.61
N PRO A 101 -11.90 -0.75 3.52
CA PRO A 101 -12.24 -2.17 3.46
C PRO A 101 -13.07 -2.56 2.25
N LEU A 102 -13.84 -1.64 1.64
CA LEU A 102 -14.65 -1.94 0.45
C LEU A 102 -13.88 -1.89 -0.87
N PHE A 103 -12.67 -1.33 -0.91
CA PHE A 103 -11.94 -1.23 -2.18
C PHE A 103 -11.55 -2.60 -2.75
N VAL A 104 -11.11 -3.55 -1.92
CA VAL A 104 -10.79 -4.90 -2.39
C VAL A 104 -12.02 -5.61 -2.97
N PRO A 105 -13.18 -5.72 -2.28
CA PRO A 105 -14.39 -6.27 -2.85
C PRO A 105 -14.85 -5.60 -4.16
N LEU A 106 -14.76 -4.28 -4.25
CA LEU A 106 -15.10 -3.56 -5.47
C LEU A 106 -14.22 -3.97 -6.65
N VAL A 107 -12.90 -4.00 -6.43
CA VAL A 107 -11.94 -4.42 -7.47
C VAL A 107 -12.18 -5.86 -7.90
N GLU A 108 -12.35 -6.79 -6.95
CA GLU A 108 -12.61 -8.21 -7.25
C GLU A 108 -13.94 -8.42 -7.98
N ALA A 109 -14.93 -7.55 -7.76
CA ALA A 109 -16.20 -7.55 -8.49
C ALA A 109 -16.16 -6.78 -9.83
N GLY A 110 -14.98 -6.28 -10.24
CA GLY A 110 -14.80 -5.58 -11.51
C GLY A 110 -15.27 -4.12 -11.52
N TYR A 111 -15.37 -3.46 -10.37
CA TYR A 111 -15.71 -2.04 -10.23
C TYR A 111 -14.43 -1.19 -10.27
N VAL A 112 -13.75 -1.20 -11.40
CA VAL A 112 -12.42 -0.61 -11.63
C VAL A 112 -12.44 0.57 -12.59
N ASP A 113 -11.33 1.24 -12.79
CA ASP A 113 -11.18 2.45 -13.62
C ASP A 113 -11.74 2.31 -15.06
N HIS A 114 -11.68 1.11 -15.63
CA HIS A 114 -12.12 0.85 -17.01
C HIS A 114 -13.46 0.09 -17.07
N SER A 115 -14.21 0.03 -15.97
CA SER A 115 -15.52 -0.60 -15.93
C SER A 115 -16.60 0.30 -16.51
N GLU A 116 -17.83 -0.26 -16.64
CA GLU A 116 -19.02 0.51 -17.05
C GLU A 116 -19.27 1.69 -16.12
N GLU A 117 -19.87 2.75 -16.65
CA GLU A 117 -20.10 4.02 -15.94
C GLU A 117 -20.84 3.83 -14.61
N THR A 118 -21.87 2.99 -14.57
CA THR A 118 -22.62 2.69 -13.33
C THR A 118 -21.73 2.10 -12.24
N LYS A 119 -20.82 1.20 -12.61
CA LYS A 119 -19.84 0.63 -11.67
C LYS A 119 -18.86 1.68 -11.17
N GLN A 120 -18.36 2.52 -12.08
CA GLN A 120 -17.47 3.63 -11.71
C GLN A 120 -18.15 4.61 -10.76
N GLN A 121 -19.43 4.93 -10.98
CA GLN A 121 -20.18 5.82 -10.08
C GLN A 121 -20.27 5.26 -8.66
N VAL A 122 -20.53 3.96 -8.49
CA VAL A 122 -20.52 3.31 -7.17
C VAL A 122 -19.14 3.44 -6.53
N THR A 123 -18.08 3.15 -7.28
CA THR A 123 -16.71 3.25 -6.77
C THR A 123 -16.34 4.68 -6.38
N LYS A 124 -16.73 5.68 -7.18
CA LYS A 124 -16.51 7.11 -6.88
C LYS A 124 -17.20 7.55 -5.59
N LEU A 125 -18.42 7.05 -5.32
CA LEU A 125 -19.11 7.33 -4.04
C LEU A 125 -18.35 6.72 -2.85
N VAL A 126 -17.86 5.50 -2.97
CA VAL A 126 -17.09 4.84 -1.91
C VAL A 126 -15.72 5.52 -1.72
N ILE A 127 -15.06 5.95 -2.79
CA ILE A 127 -13.83 6.75 -2.75
C ILE A 127 -14.10 8.04 -1.97
N ALA A 128 -15.15 8.79 -2.32
CA ALA A 128 -15.51 10.03 -1.63
C ALA A 128 -15.75 9.79 -0.13
N GLN A 129 -16.47 8.71 0.22
CA GLN A 129 -16.74 8.36 1.61
C GLN A 129 -15.45 8.14 2.42
N TYR A 130 -14.47 7.43 1.86
CA TYR A 130 -13.24 7.12 2.59
C TYR A 130 -12.19 8.24 2.52
N LEU A 131 -12.09 8.94 1.40
CA LEU A 131 -10.96 9.84 1.15
C LEU A 131 -11.26 11.32 1.42
N THR A 132 -12.48 11.70 1.80
CA THR A 132 -12.81 13.09 2.11
C THR A 132 -11.91 13.64 3.22
N GLU A 133 -11.73 12.92 4.32
CA GLU A 133 -10.87 13.37 5.42
C GLU A 133 -9.38 13.40 5.00
N VAL A 134 -8.94 12.44 4.19
CA VAL A 134 -7.57 12.43 3.66
C VAL A 134 -7.31 13.64 2.77
N ARG A 135 -8.27 13.98 1.91
CA ARG A 135 -8.19 15.16 1.04
C ARG A 135 -8.20 16.45 1.87
N ASN A 136 -9.09 16.56 2.87
CA ASN A 136 -9.21 17.73 3.74
C ASN A 136 -7.97 17.95 4.61
N ALA A 137 -7.20 16.88 4.91
CA ALA A 137 -5.91 16.99 5.59
C ALA A 137 -4.82 17.67 4.73
N GLY A 138 -5.10 17.98 3.45
CA GLY A 138 -4.18 18.69 2.57
C GLY A 138 -2.92 17.88 2.23
N VAL A 139 -3.04 16.56 2.13
CA VAL A 139 -1.92 15.71 1.72
C VAL A 139 -1.50 16.03 0.28
N ASP A 140 -0.19 16.05 0.00
CA ASP A 140 0.35 16.18 -1.35
C ASP A 140 0.80 14.83 -1.94
N THR A 141 0.81 13.81 -1.11
CA THR A 141 1.26 12.47 -1.46
C THR A 141 0.31 11.44 -0.84
N LEU A 142 -0.12 10.45 -1.62
CA LEU A 142 -1.01 9.38 -1.17
C LEU A 142 -0.45 8.01 -1.53
N ILE A 143 -0.16 7.18 -0.53
CA ILE A 143 0.30 5.80 -0.73
C ILE A 143 -0.91 4.87 -0.92
N LEU A 144 -0.94 4.14 -2.03
CA LEU A 144 -1.94 3.12 -2.35
C LEU A 144 -1.56 1.78 -1.71
N GLY A 145 -1.68 1.65 -0.38
CA GLY A 145 -1.10 0.57 0.44
C GLY A 145 -1.74 -0.82 0.29
N CYS A 146 -2.36 -1.12 -0.85
CA CYS A 146 -2.89 -2.44 -1.20
C CYS A 146 -2.70 -2.71 -2.69
N THR A 147 -2.39 -3.95 -3.06
CA THR A 147 -2.18 -4.39 -4.45
C THR A 147 -3.39 -4.20 -5.37
N HIS A 148 -4.58 -4.11 -4.82
CA HIS A 148 -5.82 -3.86 -5.57
C HIS A 148 -6.03 -2.39 -5.91
N TYR A 149 -5.52 -1.47 -5.10
CA TYR A 149 -5.84 -0.04 -5.19
C TYR A 149 -5.31 0.65 -6.46
N PRO A 150 -4.19 0.23 -7.07
CA PRO A 150 -3.78 0.77 -8.37
C PRO A 150 -4.81 0.59 -9.49
N LEU A 151 -5.74 -0.37 -9.40
CA LEU A 151 -6.85 -0.55 -10.33
C LEU A 151 -7.97 0.50 -10.19
N LEU A 152 -7.91 1.31 -9.14
CA LEU A 152 -8.78 2.46 -8.87
C LEU A 152 -8.02 3.80 -8.98
N LYS A 153 -6.79 3.77 -9.50
CA LYS A 153 -5.85 4.90 -9.45
C LYS A 153 -6.40 6.15 -10.14
N THR A 154 -7.06 5.99 -11.28
CA THR A 154 -7.64 7.12 -12.02
C THR A 154 -8.74 7.80 -11.23
N MET A 155 -9.72 7.03 -10.73
CA MET A 155 -10.82 7.57 -9.92
C MET A 155 -10.34 8.17 -8.59
N ILE A 156 -9.36 7.55 -7.95
CA ILE A 156 -8.71 8.10 -6.74
C ILE A 156 -8.02 9.42 -7.07
N GLY A 157 -7.26 9.48 -8.17
CA GLY A 157 -6.56 10.69 -8.61
C GLY A 157 -7.52 11.83 -8.96
N GLU A 158 -8.62 11.52 -9.65
CA GLU A 158 -9.67 12.50 -9.94
C GLU A 158 -10.26 13.10 -8.65
N PHE A 159 -10.52 12.26 -7.65
CA PHE A 159 -11.06 12.71 -6.36
C PHE A 159 -10.07 13.52 -5.53
N MET A 160 -8.80 13.07 -5.45
CA MET A 160 -7.76 13.73 -4.66
C MET A 160 -7.27 15.02 -5.29
N GLY A 161 -7.33 15.14 -6.63
CA GLY A 161 -6.86 16.28 -7.39
C GLY A 161 -5.44 16.12 -7.91
N GLN A 162 -5.10 16.91 -8.96
CA GLN A 162 -3.83 16.79 -9.70
C GLN A 162 -2.59 17.18 -8.88
N SER A 163 -2.76 17.89 -7.78
CA SER A 163 -1.66 18.27 -6.89
C SER A 163 -1.18 17.14 -5.98
N VAL A 164 -1.92 16.02 -5.92
CA VAL A 164 -1.60 14.87 -5.07
C VAL A 164 -0.87 13.81 -5.89
N THR A 165 0.35 13.47 -5.48
CA THR A 165 1.11 12.37 -6.07
C THR A 165 0.64 11.03 -5.50
N LEU A 166 0.21 10.11 -6.38
CA LEU A 166 -0.18 8.75 -5.98
C LEU A 166 1.02 7.80 -6.08
N VAL A 167 1.43 7.24 -4.94
CA VAL A 167 2.52 6.27 -4.85
C VAL A 167 1.95 4.86 -4.94
N ASP A 168 2.39 4.13 -5.95
CA ASP A 168 2.05 2.71 -6.19
C ASP A 168 3.16 1.82 -5.64
N PRO A 169 2.93 1.09 -4.52
CA PRO A 169 3.96 0.28 -3.88
C PRO A 169 4.54 -0.82 -4.77
N ALA A 170 3.73 -1.43 -5.64
CA ALA A 170 4.19 -2.49 -6.51
C ALA A 170 5.13 -1.95 -7.60
N LYS A 171 4.75 -0.82 -8.23
CA LYS A 171 5.58 -0.14 -9.22
C LYS A 171 6.90 0.33 -8.61
N THR A 172 6.84 0.94 -7.44
CA THR A 172 8.04 1.41 -6.73
C THR A 172 8.97 0.25 -6.35
N ALA A 173 8.41 -0.85 -5.83
CA ALA A 173 9.21 -2.01 -5.47
C ALA A 173 9.86 -2.70 -6.70
N ALA A 174 9.18 -2.70 -7.85
CA ALA A 174 9.74 -3.25 -9.10
C ALA A 174 10.99 -2.47 -9.55
N HIS A 175 11.00 -1.15 -9.44
CA HIS A 175 12.19 -0.32 -9.76
C HIS A 175 13.38 -0.57 -8.82
N HIS A 176 13.18 -1.12 -7.63
CA HIS A 176 14.27 -1.49 -6.73
C HIS A 176 14.89 -2.87 -7.05
N LEU A 177 14.34 -3.61 -8.01
CA LEU A 177 14.88 -4.89 -8.48
C LEU A 177 15.80 -4.74 -9.69
N GLU A 178 15.80 -3.58 -10.34
CA GLU A 178 16.68 -3.23 -11.44
C GLU A 178 18.05 -2.76 -10.93
#